data_afe00c041ec5bf1885ecd2ab60812eaf
#
_entry.id   afe00c041ec5bf1885ecd2ab60812eaf
#
_cell.length_a   1.000
_cell.length_b   1.000
_cell.length_c   1.000
_cell.angle_alpha   90.00
_cell.angle_beta   90.00
_cell.angle_gamma   90.00
#
_symmetry.space_group_name_H-M   'P 1'
#
loop_
_entity.id
_entity.type
_entity.pdbx_description
1 polymer ?
#
loop_
_entity_poly.entity_id
_entity_poly.type
_entity_poly.pdbx_seq_one_letter_code
_entity_poly.pdbx_strand_id
1 'polypeptide(L)'
;MCIRDSSRTPTSVAGTLFVDNWRWEGVPFRILTGKKMPYGCVEVVIKLKAPPLKLYEGEINDRIVIRLQPNPHLDIRMDIKSPGLDDNLELATLTHDYPQDRAVDGYEKLLFDAINCDQSHFVHADEVMESWRIVDDLLCTGDKCKIRTVPYIYTGGWGPQHKVDFITDWDYPA
;
A
#
# COMPACT_ATOMS: atom_id res chain seq x y z
N MET A 1 -18.91 -18.40 -4.73
CA MET A 1 -19.02 -17.44 -5.86
C MET A 1 -18.35 -18.11 -7.05
N CYS A 2 -19.12 -18.49 -8.06
CA CYS A 2 -18.55 -19.13 -9.26
C CYS A 2 -17.77 -18.09 -10.03
N ILE A 3 -16.48 -18.30 -10.20
CA ILE A 3 -15.65 -17.54 -11.12
C ILE A 3 -16.15 -17.93 -12.51
N ARG A 4 -16.84 -17.01 -13.18
CA ARG A 4 -17.21 -17.23 -14.59
C ARG A 4 -15.95 -16.96 -15.40
N ASP A 5 -15.46 -17.97 -16.09
CA ASP A 5 -14.26 -17.94 -16.95
C ASP A 5 -14.33 -16.88 -18.08
N SER A 6 -15.50 -16.29 -18.27
CA SER A 6 -15.78 -15.26 -19.28
C SER A 6 -15.63 -13.81 -18.79
N SER A 7 -15.46 -13.57 -17.49
CA SER A 7 -15.28 -12.19 -16.97
C SER A 7 -13.84 -11.72 -17.14
N ARG A 8 -13.68 -10.56 -17.76
CA ARG A 8 -12.38 -9.85 -17.89
C ARG A 8 -12.20 -8.76 -16.82
N THR A 9 -13.14 -8.65 -15.88
CA THR A 9 -13.04 -7.65 -14.80
C THR A 9 -11.90 -8.01 -13.86
N PRO A 10 -10.87 -7.16 -13.73
CA PRO A 10 -9.76 -7.43 -12.83
C PRO A 10 -10.24 -7.42 -11.37
N THR A 11 -9.84 -8.43 -10.61
CA THR A 11 -10.17 -8.56 -9.19
C THR A 11 -8.96 -8.39 -8.28
N SER A 12 -7.78 -8.20 -8.86
CA SER A 12 -6.53 -8.00 -8.13
C SER A 12 -5.54 -7.26 -9.01
N VAL A 13 -4.82 -6.32 -8.43
CA VAL A 13 -3.79 -5.53 -9.09
C VAL A 13 -2.56 -5.49 -8.21
N ALA A 14 -1.39 -5.71 -8.82
CA ALA A 14 -0.09 -5.41 -8.24
C ALA A 14 0.70 -4.60 -9.26
N GLY A 15 1.32 -3.53 -8.83
CA GLY A 15 2.03 -2.64 -9.72
C GLY A 15 2.97 -1.69 -9.00
N THR A 16 3.91 -1.11 -9.76
CA THR A 16 4.75 -0.02 -9.29
C THR A 16 4.44 1.23 -10.10
N LEU A 17 4.18 2.32 -9.39
CA LEU A 17 3.99 3.64 -9.96
C LEU A 17 5.19 4.53 -9.61
N PHE A 18 5.47 5.49 -10.46
CA PHE A 18 6.45 6.54 -10.22
C PHE A 18 5.77 7.90 -10.39
N VAL A 19 6.17 8.85 -9.56
CA VAL A 19 5.64 10.21 -9.60
C VAL A 19 6.75 11.14 -10.09
N ASP A 20 6.58 11.68 -11.31
CA ASP A 20 7.56 12.52 -11.99
C ASP A 20 7.53 13.96 -11.44
N ASN A 21 8.07 14.11 -10.23
CA ASN A 21 8.35 15.42 -9.64
C ASN A 21 9.63 15.36 -8.80
N TRP A 22 10.20 16.53 -8.51
CA TRP A 22 11.45 16.64 -7.77
C TRP A 22 11.43 15.98 -6.36
N ARG A 23 10.25 15.89 -5.73
CA ARG A 23 10.09 15.32 -4.39
C ARG A 23 10.15 13.80 -4.39
N TRP A 24 9.58 13.18 -5.42
CA TRP A 24 9.37 11.73 -5.48
C TRP A 24 10.18 11.06 -6.59
N GLU A 25 11.09 11.81 -7.22
CA GLU A 25 11.95 11.25 -8.27
C GLU A 25 12.70 10.00 -7.80
N GLY A 26 12.54 8.92 -8.56
CA GLY A 26 13.17 7.63 -8.27
C GLY A 26 12.57 6.85 -7.11
N VAL A 27 11.50 7.34 -6.46
CA VAL A 27 10.80 6.60 -5.40
C VAL A 27 9.74 5.68 -6.00
N PRO A 28 9.84 4.35 -5.82
CA PRO A 28 8.83 3.42 -6.29
C PRO A 28 7.63 3.39 -5.33
N PHE A 29 6.44 3.62 -5.85
CA PHE A 29 5.18 3.42 -5.15
C PHE A 29 4.62 2.05 -5.54
N ARG A 30 4.78 1.07 -4.69
CA ARG A 30 4.29 -0.29 -4.90
C ARG A 30 2.87 -0.42 -4.37
N ILE A 31 1.96 -0.91 -5.19
CA ILE A 31 0.54 -1.07 -4.86
C ILE A 31 0.16 -2.53 -4.97
N LEU A 32 -0.50 -3.07 -3.96
CA LEU A 32 -1.13 -4.37 -3.97
C LEU A 32 -2.57 -4.23 -3.46
N THR A 33 -3.52 -4.61 -4.28
CA THR A 33 -4.94 -4.64 -3.89
C THR A 33 -5.64 -5.82 -4.55
N GLY A 34 -6.69 -6.33 -3.92
CA GLY A 34 -7.43 -7.43 -4.50
C GLY A 34 -8.63 -7.89 -3.67
N LYS A 35 -9.45 -8.71 -4.30
CA LYS A 35 -10.55 -9.43 -3.65
C LYS A 35 -10.06 -10.76 -3.11
N LYS A 36 -10.69 -11.29 -2.06
CA LYS A 36 -10.32 -12.57 -1.42
C LYS A 36 -8.84 -12.67 -1.01
N MET A 37 -8.25 -11.54 -0.64
CA MET A 37 -6.94 -11.54 -0.01
C MET A 37 -7.00 -12.24 1.35
N PRO A 38 -5.90 -12.82 1.85
CA PRO A 38 -5.89 -13.53 3.13
C PRO A 38 -6.27 -12.63 4.30
N TYR A 39 -5.95 -11.36 4.20
CA TYR A 39 -6.19 -10.35 5.22
C TYR A 39 -6.80 -9.10 4.60
N GLY A 40 -7.83 -8.55 5.24
CA GLY A 40 -8.47 -7.29 4.82
C GLY A 40 -7.87 -6.12 5.59
N CYS A 41 -6.93 -5.42 4.99
CA CYS A 41 -6.34 -4.23 5.60
C CYS A 41 -6.10 -3.12 4.58
N VAL A 42 -5.96 -1.91 5.08
CA VAL A 42 -5.40 -0.77 4.36
C VAL A 42 -4.17 -0.30 5.13
N GLU A 43 -3.01 -0.49 4.53
CA GLU A 43 -1.73 -0.22 5.17
C GLU A 43 -0.77 0.48 4.20
N VAL A 44 -0.01 1.45 4.70
CA VAL A 44 1.07 2.13 3.98
C VAL A 44 2.37 1.81 4.69
N VAL A 45 3.32 1.21 3.97
CA VAL A 45 4.67 0.92 4.47
C VAL A 45 5.66 1.84 3.78
N ILE A 46 6.34 2.68 4.55
CA ILE A 46 7.39 3.57 4.06
C ILE A 46 8.73 2.96 4.45
N LYS A 47 9.43 2.37 3.49
CA LYS A 47 10.78 1.85 3.70
C LYS A 47 11.78 2.99 3.61
N LEU A 48 12.61 3.15 4.62
CA LEU A 48 13.67 4.15 4.62
C LEU A 48 14.87 3.64 3.83
N LYS A 49 15.62 4.56 3.24
CA LYS A 49 16.86 4.21 2.55
C LYS A 49 17.90 3.75 3.56
N ALA A 50 18.64 2.69 3.22
CA ALA A 50 19.79 2.30 4.02
C ALA A 50 20.79 3.45 4.15
N PRO A 51 21.44 3.63 5.31
CA PRO A 51 22.46 4.64 5.48
C PRO A 51 23.61 4.42 4.51
N PRO A 52 24.23 5.49 4.00
CA PRO A 52 25.32 5.40 3.01
C PRO A 52 26.57 4.72 3.57
N LEU A 53 26.75 4.76 4.88
CA LEU A 53 27.86 4.11 5.58
C LEU A 53 27.31 2.94 6.40
N LYS A 54 27.74 1.74 6.06
CA LYS A 54 27.37 0.52 6.78
C LYS A 54 28.35 0.32 7.95
N LEU A 55 27.90 0.63 9.16
CA LEU A 55 28.68 0.51 10.39
C LEU A 55 28.54 -0.87 11.05
N TYR A 56 27.43 -1.57 10.78
CA TYR A 56 27.07 -2.86 11.37
C TYR A 56 26.83 -3.90 10.30
N GLU A 57 27.06 -5.18 10.63
CA GLU A 57 26.70 -6.28 9.75
C GLU A 57 25.20 -6.56 9.82
N GLY A 58 24.57 -6.85 8.67
CA GLY A 58 23.14 -7.11 8.55
C GLY A 58 22.47 -6.21 7.52
N GLU A 59 21.24 -6.50 7.22
CA GLU A 59 20.35 -5.64 6.40
C GLU A 59 19.57 -4.73 7.33
N ILE A 60 19.61 -3.42 7.04
CA ILE A 60 18.83 -2.42 7.77
C ILE A 60 17.47 -2.35 7.11
N ASN A 61 16.41 -2.59 7.89
CA ASN A 61 15.02 -2.60 7.44
C ASN A 61 14.17 -1.53 8.15
N ASP A 62 14.73 -0.35 8.31
CA ASP A 62 14.05 0.78 8.92
C ASP A 62 12.80 1.15 8.12
N ARG A 63 11.66 1.25 8.81
CA ARG A 63 10.37 1.51 8.15
C ARG A 63 9.35 2.14 9.07
N ILE A 64 8.42 2.86 8.45
CA ILE A 64 7.24 3.39 9.10
C ILE A 64 6.04 2.64 8.52
N VAL A 65 5.21 2.06 9.39
CA VAL A 65 3.98 1.34 9.02
C VAL A 65 2.79 2.14 9.53
N ILE A 66 1.93 2.55 8.61
CA ILE A 66 0.70 3.29 8.90
C ILE A 66 -0.45 2.38 8.53
N ARG A 67 -1.13 1.81 9.52
CA ARG A 67 -2.34 1.02 9.30
C ARG A 67 -3.56 1.91 9.47
N LEU A 68 -4.41 1.93 8.45
CA LEU A 68 -5.65 2.71 8.45
C LEU A 68 -6.84 1.83 8.84
N GLN A 69 -6.84 0.56 8.45
CA GLN A 69 -7.90 -0.42 8.71
C GLN A 69 -7.35 -1.86 8.70
N PRO A 70 -7.87 -2.79 9.52
CA PRO A 70 -8.57 -2.54 10.78
C PRO A 70 -7.58 -2.09 11.86
N ASN A 71 -8.06 -1.59 12.98
CA ASN A 71 -7.24 -1.20 14.12
C ASN A 71 -6.13 -0.20 13.72
N PRO A 72 -6.49 1.08 13.48
CA PRO A 72 -5.54 2.09 13.06
C PRO A 72 -4.39 2.22 14.06
N HIS A 73 -3.17 2.17 13.55
CA HIS A 73 -1.96 2.37 14.35
C HIS A 73 -0.79 2.88 13.50
N LEU A 74 0.19 3.43 14.17
CA LEU A 74 1.46 3.87 13.60
C LEU A 74 2.59 3.12 14.29
N ASP A 75 3.38 2.37 13.50
CA ASP A 75 4.62 1.76 13.96
C ASP A 75 5.82 2.48 13.32
N ILE A 76 6.81 2.77 14.15
CA ILE A 76 8.15 3.16 13.69
C ILE A 76 9.07 2.01 14.07
N ARG A 77 9.60 1.31 13.08
CA ARG A 77 10.47 0.15 13.24
C ARG A 77 11.88 0.52 12.79
N MET A 78 12.85 0.41 13.70
CA MET A 78 14.23 0.79 13.46
C MET A 78 15.17 -0.29 13.98
N ASP A 79 16.21 -0.59 13.22
CA ASP A 79 17.28 -1.44 13.68
C ASP A 79 18.25 -0.64 14.56
N ILE A 80 18.36 -1.02 15.81
CA ILE A 80 19.21 -0.36 16.79
C ILE A 80 20.33 -1.32 17.26
N LYS A 81 21.46 -0.76 17.68
CA LYS A 81 22.53 -1.57 18.25
C LYS A 81 22.08 -2.17 19.59
N SER A 82 22.19 -3.49 19.71
CA SER A 82 21.96 -4.17 20.99
C SER A 82 22.95 -3.72 22.05
N PRO A 83 22.53 -3.61 23.32
CA PRO A 83 23.46 -3.39 24.42
C PRO A 83 24.48 -4.52 24.51
N GLY A 84 25.74 -4.18 24.69
CA GLY A 84 26.84 -5.16 24.85
C GLY A 84 28.08 -4.82 24.06
N LEU A 85 29.03 -5.76 24.03
CA LEU A 85 30.30 -5.61 23.32
C LEU A 85 30.20 -5.97 21.84
N ASP A 86 29.21 -6.74 21.46
CA ASP A 86 28.98 -7.19 20.09
C ASP A 86 28.28 -6.11 19.29
N ASP A 87 28.53 -6.09 17.97
CA ASP A 87 27.92 -5.15 17.04
C ASP A 87 26.63 -5.70 16.40
N ASN A 88 25.83 -6.43 17.18
CA ASN A 88 24.56 -6.97 16.75
C ASN A 88 23.48 -5.89 16.70
N LEU A 89 22.60 -5.98 15.68
CA LEU A 89 21.41 -5.16 15.57
C LEU A 89 20.18 -5.91 16.12
N GLU A 90 19.29 -5.15 16.72
CA GLU A 90 17.97 -5.64 17.14
C GLU A 90 16.88 -4.67 16.65
N LEU A 91 15.72 -5.23 16.34
CA LEU A 91 14.58 -4.42 15.86
C LEU A 91 13.87 -3.77 17.05
N ALA A 92 13.91 -2.45 17.12
CA ALA A 92 13.08 -1.66 18.02
C ALA A 92 11.79 -1.23 17.31
N THR A 93 10.65 -1.34 18.00
CA THR A 93 9.35 -0.90 17.49
C THR A 93 8.72 0.08 18.46
N LEU A 94 8.36 1.24 17.95
CA LEU A 94 7.58 2.26 18.66
C LEU A 94 6.18 2.24 18.06
N THR A 95 5.17 1.85 18.84
CA THR A 95 3.79 1.74 18.39
C THR A 95 2.92 2.81 19.04
N HIS A 96 2.07 3.44 18.23
CA HIS A 96 0.98 4.29 18.68
C HIS A 96 -0.34 3.76 18.13
N ASP A 97 -1.21 3.31 19.04
CA ASP A 97 -2.56 2.86 18.71
C ASP A 97 -3.56 4.01 18.80
N TYR A 98 -4.42 4.14 17.80
CA TYR A 98 -5.51 5.12 17.84
C TYR A 98 -6.71 4.54 18.58
N PRO A 99 -7.28 5.29 19.56
CA PRO A 99 -8.46 4.85 20.31
C PRO A 99 -9.65 4.57 19.38
N GLN A 100 -10.20 3.38 19.45
CA GLN A 100 -11.36 2.98 18.63
C GLN A 100 -12.66 3.65 19.05
N ASP A 101 -12.77 4.03 20.32
CA ASP A 101 -13.93 4.72 20.92
C ASP A 101 -14.15 6.14 20.36
N ARG A 102 -13.14 6.70 19.69
CA ARG A 102 -13.20 8.02 19.03
C ARG A 102 -13.29 7.93 17.51
N ALA A 103 -13.32 6.74 16.96
CA ALA A 103 -13.43 6.56 15.52
C ALA A 103 -14.85 6.92 15.06
N VAL A 104 -14.95 8.02 14.32
CA VAL A 104 -16.20 8.42 13.64
C VAL A 104 -16.28 7.67 12.32
N ASP A 105 -17.45 7.14 11.98
CA ASP A 105 -17.66 6.54 10.66
C ASP A 105 -17.40 7.56 9.54
N GLY A 106 -16.73 7.12 8.48
CA GLY A 106 -16.37 8.02 7.37
C GLY A 106 -17.61 8.68 6.72
N TYR A 107 -18.74 7.98 6.65
CA TYR A 107 -19.98 8.55 6.12
C TYR A 107 -20.60 9.58 7.07
N GLU A 108 -20.51 9.36 8.37
CA GLU A 108 -20.99 10.32 9.38
C GLU A 108 -20.21 11.64 9.26
N LYS A 109 -18.88 11.56 9.14
CA LYS A 109 -18.03 12.74 8.93
C LYS A 109 -18.38 13.47 7.64
N LEU A 110 -18.52 12.76 6.52
CA LEU A 110 -18.87 13.36 5.23
C LEU A 110 -20.26 14.03 5.25
N LEU A 111 -21.26 13.41 5.90
CA LEU A 111 -22.58 14.01 6.05
C LEU A 111 -22.52 15.27 6.89
N PHE A 112 -21.77 15.26 7.99
CA PHE A 112 -21.56 16.44 8.80
C PHE A 112 -20.92 17.59 8.02
N ASP A 113 -19.87 17.29 7.23
CA ASP A 113 -19.18 18.27 6.40
C ASP A 113 -20.09 18.82 5.29
N ALA A 114 -20.91 17.95 4.67
CA ALA A 114 -21.90 18.38 3.67
C ALA A 114 -22.93 19.36 4.26
N ILE A 115 -23.44 19.11 5.46
CA ILE A 115 -24.39 20.01 6.14
C ILE A 115 -23.73 21.36 6.46
N ASN A 116 -22.45 21.36 6.82
CA ASN A 116 -21.69 22.57 7.14
C ASN A 116 -21.08 23.26 5.88
N CYS A 117 -21.35 22.75 4.68
CA CYS A 117 -20.75 23.24 3.44
C CYS A 117 -19.20 23.21 3.45
N ASP A 118 -18.60 22.30 4.21
CA ASP A 118 -17.16 22.08 4.25
C ASP A 118 -16.76 21.06 3.17
N GLN A 119 -15.94 21.49 2.21
CA GLN A 119 -15.51 20.66 1.10
C GLN A 119 -14.15 19.98 1.34
N SER A 120 -13.55 20.14 2.52
CA SER A 120 -12.17 19.71 2.80
C SER A 120 -11.94 18.19 2.64
N HIS A 121 -12.96 17.37 2.86
CA HIS A 121 -12.88 15.91 2.76
C HIS A 121 -13.53 15.34 1.48
N PHE A 122 -13.99 16.22 0.57
CA PHE A 122 -14.55 15.77 -0.70
C PHE A 122 -13.51 15.83 -1.81
N VAL A 123 -13.47 14.77 -2.62
CA VAL A 123 -12.57 14.70 -3.77
C VAL A 123 -13.06 15.68 -4.84
N HIS A 124 -12.15 16.50 -5.38
CA HIS A 124 -12.48 17.43 -6.46
C HIS A 124 -12.75 16.67 -7.78
N ALA A 125 -13.66 17.21 -8.61
CA ALA A 125 -14.04 16.57 -9.86
C ALA A 125 -12.84 16.34 -10.80
N ASP A 126 -11.92 17.29 -10.88
CA ASP A 126 -10.72 17.17 -11.71
C ASP A 126 -9.79 16.04 -11.24
N GLU A 127 -9.68 15.83 -9.91
CA GLU A 127 -8.92 14.74 -9.33
C GLU A 127 -9.52 13.38 -9.70
N VAL A 128 -10.85 13.26 -9.65
CA VAL A 128 -11.55 12.05 -10.07
C VAL A 128 -11.29 11.76 -11.54
N MET A 129 -11.40 12.77 -12.40
CA MET A 129 -11.18 12.63 -13.85
C MET A 129 -9.74 12.21 -14.17
N GLU A 130 -8.73 12.79 -13.51
CA GLU A 130 -7.34 12.40 -13.70
C GLU A 130 -7.05 10.98 -13.16
N SER A 131 -7.67 10.59 -12.06
CA SER A 131 -7.57 9.22 -11.52
C SER A 131 -8.12 8.20 -12.52
N TRP A 132 -9.26 8.47 -13.13
CA TRP A 132 -9.83 7.63 -14.19
C TRP A 132 -8.93 7.58 -15.42
N ARG A 133 -8.35 8.70 -15.85
CA ARG A 133 -7.43 8.75 -16.99
C ARG A 133 -6.21 7.82 -16.79
N ILE A 134 -5.68 7.76 -15.57
CA ILE A 134 -4.56 6.87 -15.24
C ILE A 134 -5.00 5.40 -15.28
N VAL A 135 -6.19 5.11 -14.72
CA VAL A 135 -6.68 3.73 -14.59
C VAL A 135 -7.18 3.18 -15.93
N ASP A 136 -7.76 4.01 -16.79
CA ASP A 136 -8.25 3.59 -18.11
C ASP A 136 -7.14 3.04 -18.99
N ASP A 137 -5.93 3.59 -18.93
CA ASP A 137 -4.76 3.06 -19.63
C ASP A 137 -4.38 1.64 -19.16
N LEU A 138 -4.66 1.30 -17.88
CA LEU A 138 -4.44 -0.03 -17.29
C LEU A 138 -5.57 -1.01 -17.61
N LEU A 139 -6.80 -0.53 -17.69
CA LEU A 139 -8.00 -1.33 -17.95
C LEU A 139 -8.26 -1.57 -19.42
N CYS A 140 -7.57 -0.86 -20.29
CA CYS A 140 -7.68 -0.99 -21.72
C CYS A 140 -7.50 -2.45 -22.17
N THR A 141 -8.37 -2.92 -23.07
CA THR A 141 -8.31 -4.25 -23.65
C THR A 141 -8.20 -4.15 -25.17
N GLY A 142 -7.14 -4.72 -25.75
CA GLY A 142 -6.93 -4.77 -27.19
C GLY A 142 -5.55 -4.32 -27.66
N ASP A 143 -5.34 -4.24 -28.97
CA ASP A 143 -4.02 -3.95 -29.57
C ASP A 143 -3.53 -2.50 -29.38
N LYS A 144 -4.42 -1.61 -28.95
CA LYS A 144 -4.11 -0.19 -28.71
C LYS A 144 -3.67 0.11 -27.29
N CYS A 145 -3.63 -0.90 -26.42
CA CYS A 145 -3.28 -0.72 -25.02
C CYS A 145 -1.78 -0.49 -24.85
N LYS A 146 -1.42 0.56 -24.12
CA LYS A 146 -0.01 0.88 -23.80
C LYS A 146 0.60 -0.15 -22.86
N ILE A 147 -0.24 -0.79 -22.03
CA ILE A 147 0.19 -1.79 -21.05
C ILE A 147 -0.48 -3.12 -21.39
N ARG A 148 0.35 -4.15 -21.60
CA ARG A 148 -0.14 -5.53 -21.76
C ARG A 148 -0.42 -6.10 -20.39
N THR A 149 -1.70 -6.21 -20.03
CA THR A 149 -2.13 -6.96 -18.85
C THR A 149 -2.34 -8.42 -19.23
N VAL A 150 -1.65 -9.33 -18.56
CA VAL A 150 -1.92 -10.75 -18.67
C VAL A 150 -2.85 -11.15 -17.53
N PRO A 151 -4.08 -11.56 -17.81
CA PRO A 151 -4.99 -11.99 -16.75
C PRO A 151 -4.54 -13.33 -16.17
N TYR A 152 -4.38 -13.38 -14.86
CA TYR A 152 -4.11 -14.61 -14.13
C TYR A 152 -5.29 -14.96 -13.23
N ILE A 153 -5.64 -16.23 -13.21
CA ILE A 153 -6.68 -16.74 -12.31
C ILE A 153 -6.03 -17.11 -10.98
N TYR A 154 -6.59 -16.64 -9.87
CA TYR A 154 -6.18 -17.06 -8.54
C TYR A 154 -7.40 -17.42 -7.69
N THR A 155 -7.24 -18.37 -6.78
CA THR A 155 -8.31 -18.92 -5.96
C THR A 155 -8.39 -18.33 -4.56
N GLY A 156 -7.58 -17.35 -4.26
CA GLY A 156 -7.41 -16.68 -2.97
C GLY A 156 -5.93 -16.54 -2.63
N GLY A 157 -5.60 -16.09 -1.44
CA GLY A 157 -4.23 -15.81 -1.04
C GLY A 157 -3.75 -14.44 -1.56
N TRP A 158 -2.45 -14.23 -1.55
CA TRP A 158 -1.82 -12.97 -1.97
C TRP A 158 -1.79 -12.76 -3.49
N GLY A 159 -2.46 -13.61 -4.22
CA GLY A 159 -2.52 -13.58 -5.68
C GLY A 159 -1.59 -14.60 -6.33
N PRO A 160 -1.38 -14.54 -7.66
CA PRO A 160 -0.50 -15.44 -8.38
C PRO A 160 0.95 -15.34 -7.88
N GLN A 161 1.69 -16.48 -7.86
CA GLN A 161 3.05 -16.60 -7.34
C GLN A 161 4.02 -15.52 -7.88
N HIS A 162 3.96 -15.23 -9.18
CA HIS A 162 4.79 -14.20 -9.81
C HIS A 162 4.46 -12.76 -9.41
N LYS A 163 3.28 -12.51 -8.81
CA LYS A 163 3.02 -11.23 -8.14
C LYS A 163 3.75 -11.12 -6.81
N VAL A 164 3.93 -12.26 -6.14
CA VAL A 164 4.71 -12.33 -4.91
C VAL A 164 6.17 -12.02 -5.22
N ASP A 165 6.71 -12.58 -6.30
CA ASP A 165 8.09 -12.29 -6.76
C ASP A 165 8.29 -10.81 -7.13
N PHE A 166 7.26 -10.15 -7.64
CA PHE A 166 7.27 -8.71 -7.94
C PHE A 166 7.29 -7.84 -6.67
N ILE A 167 6.80 -8.38 -5.55
CA ILE A 167 6.70 -7.69 -4.26
C ILE A 167 7.55 -8.45 -3.22
N THR A 168 8.71 -8.94 -3.62
CA THR A 168 9.60 -9.76 -2.76
C THR A 168 9.97 -9.12 -1.43
N ASP A 169 9.95 -7.77 -1.37
CA ASP A 169 10.23 -7.01 -0.16
C ASP A 169 8.96 -6.52 0.55
N TRP A 170 7.81 -7.11 0.26
CA TRP A 170 6.57 -6.71 0.92
C TRP A 170 6.42 -7.44 2.25
N ASP A 171 6.33 -6.67 3.33
CA ASP A 171 5.93 -7.22 4.61
C ASP A 171 4.43 -7.44 4.61
N TYR A 172 4.02 -8.67 4.39
CA TYR A 172 2.63 -9.03 4.52
C TYR A 172 2.18 -8.87 5.97
N PRO A 173 0.97 -8.33 6.22
CA PRO A 173 0.40 -8.31 7.55
C PRO A 173 0.35 -9.72 8.13
N ALA A 174 0.83 -9.88 9.35
CA ALA A 174 0.82 -11.14 10.06
C ALA A 174 -0.61 -11.53 10.49
#